data_20b0a4785672d0da7576df37832e226f
#
_entry.id   20b0a4785672d0da7576df37832e226f
#
_cell.length_a   1.000
_cell.length_b   1.000
_cell.length_c   1.000
_cell.angle_alpha   90.00
_cell.angle_beta   90.00
_cell.angle_gamma   90.00
#
_symmetry.space_group_name_H-M   'P 1'
#
loop_
_entity.id
_entity.type
_entity.pdbx_description
1 polymer ?
#
loop_
_entity_poly.entity_id
_entity_poly.type
_entity_poly.pdbx_seq_one_letter_code
_entity_poly.pdbx_strand_id
1 'polypeptide(L)'
;MRLIKNFLILLIIFSNTGFGKDFKELFVIYEPLNDPASIEKSINSSFNTMVFRLSGSTSPSNIWRIINAGNARKDFISSYSIKNFDEKSFLQVNFDKDALIKVFKELKIPVVGNSRPVVLILMKVDSGSMDPYFITSYEIKNSIDELIQNAIFNYSNSRGIFIELPDIDLTDRFDLLKYEKLIDSKDFISSKYLSDKVVTIDLTKVGLNNWSVTGDVNNQYSNDEFYEDFFEDFDSYIESEIDMLLSKNAVDITKEELIKIHINNINTLLDVNEKTLFIFNNKEITING
;
A
#
# COMPACT_ATOMS: atom_id res chain seq x y z
N MET A 1 -40.32 16.09 10.33
CA MET A 1 -39.99 14.99 9.42
C MET A 1 -38.96 15.36 8.33
N ARG A 2 -39.02 16.51 7.68
CA ARG A 2 -38.02 16.92 6.65
C ARG A 2 -36.59 17.09 7.21
N LEU A 3 -36.40 17.67 8.39
CA LEU A 3 -35.10 17.88 9.05
C LEU A 3 -34.40 16.55 9.41
N ILE A 4 -35.15 15.55 9.88
CA ILE A 4 -34.62 14.22 10.22
C ILE A 4 -34.17 13.48 8.97
N LYS A 5 -34.89 13.61 7.86
CA LYS A 5 -34.54 13.00 6.59
C LYS A 5 -33.25 13.60 6.00
N ASN A 6 -33.09 14.91 6.10
CA ASN A 6 -31.87 15.60 5.67
C ASN A 6 -30.67 15.30 6.57
N PHE A 7 -30.87 15.11 7.88
CA PHE A 7 -29.84 14.72 8.82
C PHE A 7 -29.40 13.26 8.58
N LEU A 8 -30.34 12.36 8.24
CA LEU A 8 -30.03 10.98 7.91
C LEU A 8 -29.26 10.85 6.58
N ILE A 9 -29.57 11.69 5.59
CA ILE A 9 -28.82 11.76 4.32
C ILE A 9 -27.42 12.31 4.57
N LEU A 10 -27.25 13.32 5.43
CA LEU A 10 -25.94 13.85 5.82
C LEU A 10 -25.08 12.77 6.51
N LEU A 11 -25.69 11.98 7.39
CA LEU A 11 -25.00 10.90 8.12
C LEU A 11 -24.52 9.78 7.19
N ILE A 12 -25.28 9.47 6.10
CA ILE A 12 -24.90 8.47 5.10
C ILE A 12 -23.73 8.97 4.22
N ILE A 13 -23.61 10.28 4.00
CA ILE A 13 -22.49 10.86 3.23
C ILE A 13 -21.17 10.77 4.01
N PHE A 14 -21.20 10.83 5.33
CA PHE A 14 -20.01 10.72 6.17
C PHE A 14 -19.54 9.29 6.48
N SER A 15 -20.36 8.27 6.20
CA SER A 15 -20.06 6.88 6.59
C SER A 15 -19.15 6.10 5.63
N ASN A 16 -18.66 6.71 4.53
CA ASN A 16 -17.81 6.04 3.53
C ASN A 16 -16.54 6.81 3.18
N THR A 17 -15.94 7.51 4.13
CA THR A 17 -14.62 8.11 3.92
C THR A 17 -13.54 7.05 4.10
N GLY A 18 -13.11 6.41 3.02
CA GLY A 18 -11.84 5.69 3.02
C GLY A 18 -10.70 6.68 3.35
N PHE A 19 -9.80 6.30 4.24
CA PHE A 19 -8.68 7.14 4.71
C PHE A 19 -7.46 7.11 3.79
N GLY A 20 -7.62 6.75 2.51
CA GLY A 20 -6.50 6.65 1.58
C GLY A 20 -5.65 7.93 1.55
N LYS A 21 -4.33 7.74 1.59
CA LYS A 21 -3.34 8.80 1.36
C LYS A 21 -3.09 9.01 -0.13
N ASP A 22 -2.71 10.23 -0.53
CA ASP A 22 -2.34 10.54 -1.91
C ASP A 22 -0.92 10.03 -2.23
N PHE A 23 -0.83 9.09 -3.17
CA PHE A 23 0.44 8.52 -3.64
C PHE A 23 0.96 9.32 -4.83
N LYS A 24 1.83 10.30 -4.57
CA LYS A 24 2.29 11.30 -5.55
C LYS A 24 3.07 10.68 -6.72
N GLU A 25 3.88 9.65 -6.49
CA GLU A 25 4.74 9.03 -7.50
C GLU A 25 4.11 7.77 -8.12
N LEU A 26 2.80 7.81 -8.41
CA LEU A 26 2.07 6.64 -8.89
C LEU A 26 2.67 6.05 -10.18
N PHE A 27 3.16 6.91 -11.08
CA PHE A 27 3.70 6.54 -12.39
C PHE A 27 5.24 6.47 -12.43
N VAL A 28 5.88 6.38 -11.27
CA VAL A 28 7.33 6.23 -11.14
C VAL A 28 7.65 4.91 -10.44
N ILE A 29 8.52 4.10 -11.03
CA ILE A 29 9.01 2.84 -10.44
C ILE A 29 10.51 2.97 -10.18
N TYR A 30 10.94 2.52 -9.02
CA TYR A 30 12.35 2.35 -8.66
C TYR A 30 12.64 0.84 -8.63
N GLU A 31 13.28 0.34 -9.68
CA GLU A 31 13.65 -1.08 -9.79
C GLU A 31 15.11 -1.27 -9.37
N PRO A 32 15.42 -2.21 -8.45
CA PRO A 32 16.81 -2.48 -8.07
C PRO A 32 17.67 -2.82 -9.27
N LEU A 33 18.85 -2.20 -9.38
CA LEU A 33 19.80 -2.40 -10.47
C LEU A 33 21.09 -3.04 -9.92
N ASN A 34 21.15 -4.36 -9.94
CA ASN A 34 22.33 -5.09 -9.45
C ASN A 34 23.47 -5.14 -10.47
N ASP A 35 23.16 -5.02 -11.77
CA ASP A 35 24.14 -5.03 -12.86
C ASP A 35 23.71 -4.01 -13.94
N PRO A 36 24.59 -3.06 -14.32
CA PRO A 36 24.33 -2.13 -15.41
C PRO A 36 23.98 -2.79 -16.75
N ALA A 37 24.44 -4.02 -17.00
CA ALA A 37 24.07 -4.78 -18.20
C ALA A 37 22.60 -5.27 -18.19
N SER A 38 21.93 -5.22 -17.05
CA SER A 38 20.55 -5.71 -16.88
C SER A 38 19.46 -4.65 -17.07
N ILE A 39 19.77 -3.45 -17.59
CA ILE A 39 18.81 -2.35 -17.75
C ILE A 39 17.54 -2.78 -18.49
N GLU A 40 17.65 -3.56 -19.57
CA GLU A 40 16.49 -4.01 -20.32
C GLU A 40 15.59 -4.97 -19.51
N LYS A 41 16.19 -5.83 -18.70
CA LYS A 41 15.46 -6.70 -17.78
C LYS A 41 14.75 -5.85 -16.71
N SER A 42 15.42 -4.87 -16.14
CA SER A 42 14.85 -3.95 -15.14
C SER A 42 13.72 -3.10 -15.73
N ILE A 43 13.81 -2.67 -16.98
CA ILE A 43 12.72 -1.98 -17.70
C ILE A 43 11.48 -2.92 -17.82
N ASN A 44 11.69 -4.17 -18.21
CA ASN A 44 10.60 -5.13 -18.33
C ASN A 44 9.95 -5.44 -16.96
N SER A 45 10.75 -5.56 -15.90
CA SER A 45 10.27 -5.72 -14.53
C SER A 45 9.48 -4.50 -14.08
N SER A 46 10.01 -3.29 -14.29
CA SER A 46 9.32 -2.03 -13.95
C SER A 46 7.95 -1.91 -14.63
N PHE A 47 7.83 -2.33 -15.89
CA PHE A 47 6.53 -2.34 -16.57
C PHE A 47 5.55 -3.31 -15.89
N ASN A 48 5.99 -4.51 -15.55
CA ASN A 48 5.15 -5.47 -14.84
C ASN A 48 4.68 -4.90 -13.49
N THR A 49 5.62 -4.34 -12.72
CA THR A 49 5.34 -3.66 -11.45
C THR A 49 4.34 -2.51 -11.62
N MET A 50 4.47 -1.71 -12.69
CA MET A 50 3.53 -0.63 -13.00
C MET A 50 2.12 -1.17 -13.30
N VAL A 51 2.01 -2.25 -14.07
CA VAL A 51 0.71 -2.87 -14.36
C VAL A 51 0.07 -3.42 -13.09
N PHE A 52 0.82 -4.08 -12.21
CA PHE A 52 0.34 -4.58 -10.93
C PHE A 52 -0.10 -3.43 -10.01
N ARG A 53 0.69 -2.37 -9.93
CA ARG A 53 0.39 -1.16 -9.15
C ARG A 53 -0.91 -0.49 -9.59
N LEU A 54 -1.11 -0.33 -10.90
CA LEU A 54 -2.29 0.33 -11.45
C LEU A 54 -3.52 -0.57 -11.44
N SER A 55 -3.40 -1.85 -11.78
CA SER A 55 -4.55 -2.77 -11.77
C SER A 55 -4.97 -3.22 -10.37
N GLY A 56 -4.10 -3.04 -9.37
CA GLY A 56 -4.32 -3.53 -8.00
C GLY A 56 -4.19 -5.04 -7.86
N SER A 57 -3.76 -5.77 -8.89
CA SER A 57 -3.66 -7.23 -8.90
C SER A 57 -2.30 -7.69 -9.39
N THR A 58 -1.72 -8.70 -8.73
CA THR A 58 -0.46 -9.36 -9.13
C THR A 58 -0.63 -10.37 -10.25
N SER A 59 -1.87 -10.57 -10.73
CA SER A 59 -2.12 -11.50 -11.84
C SER A 59 -1.42 -11.06 -13.12
N PRO A 60 -0.61 -11.93 -13.76
CA PRO A 60 0.07 -11.61 -15.02
C PRO A 60 -0.89 -11.48 -16.21
N SER A 61 -2.16 -11.84 -16.04
CA SER A 61 -3.17 -11.78 -17.09
C SER A 61 -3.32 -10.40 -17.72
N ASN A 62 -3.25 -9.32 -16.92
CA ASN A 62 -3.34 -7.96 -17.42
C ASN A 62 -2.14 -7.58 -18.29
N ILE A 63 -0.94 -8.02 -17.93
CA ILE A 63 0.28 -7.84 -18.73
C ILE A 63 0.12 -8.51 -20.10
N TRP A 64 -0.33 -9.78 -20.11
CA TRP A 64 -0.57 -10.52 -21.35
C TRP A 64 -1.63 -9.87 -22.23
N ARG A 65 -2.70 -9.32 -21.65
CA ARG A 65 -3.74 -8.61 -22.40
C ARG A 65 -3.16 -7.38 -23.11
N ILE A 66 -2.31 -6.60 -22.43
CA ILE A 66 -1.66 -5.41 -23.01
C ILE A 66 -0.73 -5.80 -24.16
N ILE A 67 0.12 -6.81 -23.97
CA ILE A 67 1.09 -7.28 -24.96
C ILE A 67 0.39 -7.88 -26.17
N ASN A 68 -0.63 -8.73 -25.94
CA ASN A 68 -1.39 -9.38 -27.03
C ASN A 68 -2.24 -8.37 -27.84
N ALA A 69 -2.53 -7.19 -27.29
CA ALA A 69 -3.15 -6.09 -28.02
C ALA A 69 -2.18 -5.34 -28.96
N GLY A 70 -0.92 -5.79 -29.05
CA GLY A 70 0.09 -5.25 -29.96
C GLY A 70 0.94 -4.10 -29.36
N ASN A 71 0.87 -3.89 -28.03
CA ASN A 71 1.65 -2.86 -27.37
C ASN A 71 3.01 -3.40 -26.91
N ALA A 72 4.08 -2.66 -27.15
CA ALA A 72 5.38 -2.96 -26.57
C ALA A 72 5.53 -2.28 -25.21
N ARG A 73 6.23 -2.94 -24.26
CA ARG A 73 6.45 -2.38 -22.91
C ARG A 73 7.09 -0.98 -22.93
N LYS A 74 7.98 -0.74 -23.89
CA LYS A 74 8.70 0.54 -24.04
C LYS A 74 7.79 1.69 -24.50
N ASP A 75 6.64 1.41 -25.11
CA ASP A 75 5.70 2.41 -25.59
C ASP A 75 5.08 3.23 -24.46
N PHE A 76 5.15 2.71 -23.22
CA PHE A 76 4.60 3.34 -22.02
C PHE A 76 5.64 4.06 -21.17
N ILE A 77 6.91 4.11 -21.61
CA ILE A 77 8.00 4.71 -20.83
C ILE A 77 8.32 6.09 -21.40
N SER A 78 8.16 7.13 -20.57
CA SER A 78 8.53 8.48 -20.94
C SER A 78 10.02 8.77 -20.75
N SER A 79 10.63 8.25 -19.70
CA SER A 79 12.07 8.37 -19.44
C SER A 79 12.54 7.37 -18.40
N TYR A 80 13.85 7.15 -18.34
CA TYR A 80 14.48 6.40 -17.24
C TYR A 80 15.85 6.98 -16.90
N SER A 81 16.28 6.80 -15.65
CA SER A 81 17.59 7.23 -15.15
C SER A 81 18.06 6.34 -14.03
N ILE A 82 19.38 6.26 -13.81
CA ILE A 82 19.95 5.55 -12.69
C ILE A 82 20.00 6.49 -11.49
N LYS A 83 19.53 6.02 -10.34
CA LYS A 83 19.57 6.71 -9.04
C LYS A 83 20.31 5.84 -8.04
N ASN A 84 21.10 6.48 -7.20
CA ASN A 84 21.81 5.81 -6.12
C ASN A 84 21.26 6.29 -4.78
N PHE A 85 20.84 5.36 -3.95
CA PHE A 85 20.38 5.59 -2.58
C PHE A 85 21.16 4.63 -1.65
N ASP A 86 21.84 5.15 -0.66
CA ASP A 86 22.52 4.37 0.37
C ASP A 86 23.30 3.14 -0.16
N GLU A 87 24.25 3.38 -1.08
CA GLU A 87 25.09 2.35 -1.73
C GLU A 87 24.35 1.38 -2.68
N LYS A 88 23.02 1.49 -2.82
CA LYS A 88 22.22 0.69 -3.77
C LYS A 88 21.88 1.50 -5.00
N SER A 89 22.01 0.87 -6.17
CA SER A 89 21.62 1.48 -7.45
C SER A 89 20.21 1.04 -7.84
N PHE A 90 19.42 1.99 -8.31
CA PHE A 90 18.06 1.76 -8.80
C PHE A 90 17.90 2.36 -10.19
N LEU A 91 17.12 1.68 -11.02
CA LEU A 91 16.60 2.25 -12.26
C LEU A 91 15.28 2.95 -11.93
N GLN A 92 15.28 4.29 -11.96
CA GLN A 92 14.05 5.07 -11.92
C GLN A 92 13.44 5.07 -13.31
N VAL A 93 12.23 4.54 -13.45
CA VAL A 93 11.47 4.51 -14.70
C VAL A 93 10.21 5.37 -14.54
N ASN A 94 10.08 6.38 -15.40
CA ASN A 94 8.90 7.24 -15.45
C ASN A 94 8.00 6.78 -16.59
N PHE A 95 6.75 6.54 -16.28
CA PHE A 95 5.75 6.05 -17.23
C PHE A 95 4.88 7.18 -17.76
N ASP A 96 4.45 7.02 -19.01
CA ASP A 96 3.45 7.90 -19.61
C ASP A 96 2.07 7.54 -19.07
N LYS A 97 1.54 8.42 -18.22
CA LYS A 97 0.23 8.28 -17.57
C LYS A 97 -0.88 8.13 -18.60
N ASP A 98 -0.89 9.00 -19.63
CA ASP A 98 -1.99 9.05 -20.58
C ASP A 98 -2.02 7.82 -21.48
N ALA A 99 -0.84 7.36 -21.91
CA ALA A 99 -0.70 6.12 -22.68
C ALA A 99 -1.16 4.90 -21.89
N LEU A 100 -0.77 4.79 -20.60
CA LEU A 100 -1.20 3.69 -19.72
C LEU A 100 -2.70 3.72 -19.47
N ILE A 101 -3.26 4.86 -19.07
CA ILE A 101 -4.70 4.98 -18.79
C ILE A 101 -5.51 4.69 -20.04
N LYS A 102 -5.06 5.14 -21.21
CA LYS A 102 -5.71 4.85 -22.49
C LYS A 102 -5.81 3.34 -22.77
N VAL A 103 -4.69 2.61 -22.67
CA VAL A 103 -4.70 1.16 -22.93
C VAL A 103 -5.47 0.38 -21.88
N PHE A 104 -5.44 0.80 -20.61
CA PHE A 104 -6.27 0.20 -19.55
C PHE A 104 -7.77 0.39 -19.86
N LYS A 105 -8.18 1.59 -20.30
CA LYS A 105 -9.56 1.87 -20.72
C LYS A 105 -9.97 1.01 -21.92
N GLU A 106 -9.16 0.96 -22.97
CA GLU A 106 -9.43 0.17 -24.19
C GLU A 106 -9.58 -1.33 -23.89
N LEU A 107 -8.74 -1.85 -23.00
CA LEU A 107 -8.74 -3.27 -22.60
C LEU A 107 -9.70 -3.56 -21.44
N LYS A 108 -10.42 -2.56 -20.91
CA LYS A 108 -11.31 -2.70 -19.75
C LYS A 108 -10.58 -3.33 -18.54
N ILE A 109 -9.37 -2.85 -18.27
CA ILE A 109 -8.63 -3.20 -17.07
C ILE A 109 -8.98 -2.16 -16.01
N PRO A 110 -9.42 -2.56 -14.81
CA PRO A 110 -9.72 -1.60 -13.75
C PRO A 110 -8.45 -0.88 -13.29
N VAL A 111 -8.61 0.34 -12.78
CA VAL A 111 -7.48 1.18 -12.31
C VAL A 111 -7.68 1.57 -10.86
N VAL A 112 -6.62 1.42 -10.07
CA VAL A 112 -6.54 2.00 -8.73
C VAL A 112 -5.90 3.38 -8.84
N GLY A 113 -6.61 4.41 -8.39
CA GLY A 113 -6.18 5.81 -8.46
C GLY A 113 -5.08 6.17 -7.45
N ASN A 114 -4.80 7.47 -7.30
CA ASN A 114 -3.76 7.99 -6.41
C ASN A 114 -4.12 7.84 -4.91
N SER A 115 -5.42 7.81 -4.57
CA SER A 115 -5.84 7.55 -3.20
C SER A 115 -5.59 6.08 -2.86
N ARG A 116 -4.54 5.84 -2.08
CA ARG A 116 -4.07 4.49 -1.74
C ARG A 116 -4.37 4.16 -0.29
N PRO A 117 -4.73 2.90 -0.01
CA PRO A 117 -5.01 2.48 1.35
C PRO A 117 -3.76 2.55 2.23
N VAL A 118 -4.01 2.69 3.54
CA VAL A 118 -2.99 2.68 4.59
C VAL A 118 -3.17 1.42 5.42
N VAL A 119 -2.12 0.60 5.48
CA VAL A 119 -2.03 -0.59 6.33
C VAL A 119 -1.04 -0.30 7.44
N LEU A 120 -1.48 -0.43 8.69
CA LEU A 120 -0.60 -0.36 9.85
C LEU A 120 -0.24 -1.76 10.31
N ILE A 121 1.04 -2.03 10.53
CA ILE A 121 1.53 -3.30 11.06
C ILE A 121 2.06 -3.09 12.48
N LEU A 122 1.34 -3.62 13.47
CA LEU A 122 1.80 -3.69 14.84
C LEU A 122 2.44 -5.06 15.07
N MET A 123 3.77 -5.10 15.16
CA MET A 123 4.51 -6.35 15.36
C MET A 123 5.27 -6.30 16.67
N LYS A 124 4.91 -7.19 17.60
CA LYS A 124 5.58 -7.37 18.88
C LYS A 124 6.58 -8.53 18.79
N VAL A 125 7.76 -8.35 19.36
CA VAL A 125 8.79 -9.39 19.46
C VAL A 125 9.12 -9.62 20.93
N ASP A 126 9.00 -10.87 21.36
CA ASP A 126 9.45 -11.39 22.65
C ASP A 126 10.44 -12.53 22.43
N SER A 127 11.73 -12.20 22.47
CA SER A 127 12.83 -13.18 22.28
C SER A 127 13.18 -13.94 23.55
N GLY A 128 12.60 -13.57 24.70
CA GLY A 128 12.95 -14.10 26.02
C GLY A 128 14.36 -13.71 26.52
N SER A 129 15.18 -13.06 25.70
CA SER A 129 16.54 -12.60 26.06
C SER A 129 16.61 -11.11 26.38
N MET A 130 15.59 -10.36 26.00
CA MET A 130 15.41 -8.93 26.29
C MET A 130 13.93 -8.66 26.55
N ASP A 131 13.62 -7.47 27.06
CA ASP A 131 12.24 -7.05 27.25
C ASP A 131 11.47 -7.06 25.91
N PRO A 132 10.20 -7.50 25.90
CA PRO A 132 9.36 -7.44 24.71
C PRO A 132 9.31 -6.02 24.12
N TYR A 133 9.30 -5.92 22.79
CA TYR A 133 9.27 -4.63 22.12
C TYR A 133 8.43 -4.69 20.83
N PHE A 134 8.04 -3.51 20.32
CA PHE A 134 7.42 -3.38 19.02
C PHE A 134 8.47 -2.98 17.97
N ILE A 135 8.35 -3.57 16.78
CA ILE A 135 9.19 -3.18 15.64
C ILE A 135 8.79 -1.75 15.22
N THR A 136 9.78 -0.90 14.97
CA THR A 136 9.60 0.49 14.58
C THR A 136 10.32 0.78 13.26
N SER A 137 9.98 1.91 12.62
CA SER A 137 10.63 2.33 11.37
C SER A 137 12.01 2.97 11.55
N TYR A 138 12.38 3.34 12.78
CA TYR A 138 13.59 4.13 13.07
C TYR A 138 14.67 3.37 13.86
N GLU A 139 14.38 2.17 14.34
CA GLU A 139 15.31 1.37 15.14
C GLU A 139 15.37 -0.07 14.63
N ILE A 140 16.55 -0.63 14.51
CA ILE A 140 16.79 -2.04 14.21
C ILE A 140 17.46 -2.67 15.43
N LYS A 141 16.78 -3.59 16.09
CA LYS A 141 17.29 -4.33 17.27
C LYS A 141 17.84 -5.70 16.90
N ASN A 142 17.30 -6.30 15.86
CA ASN A 142 17.73 -7.61 15.37
C ASN A 142 17.44 -7.77 13.86
N SER A 143 17.82 -8.92 13.31
CA SER A 143 17.65 -9.22 11.87
C SER A 143 16.20 -9.27 11.41
N ILE A 144 15.25 -9.61 12.28
CA ILE A 144 13.82 -9.64 11.89
C ILE A 144 13.29 -8.23 11.65
N ASP A 145 13.75 -7.24 12.43
CA ASP A 145 13.35 -5.84 12.25
C ASP A 145 13.77 -5.34 10.87
N GLU A 146 15.01 -5.66 10.46
CA GLU A 146 15.54 -5.30 9.15
C GLU A 146 14.77 -5.98 8.03
N LEU A 147 14.46 -7.27 8.16
CA LEU A 147 13.67 -8.01 7.17
C LEU A 147 12.28 -7.40 7.00
N ILE A 148 11.58 -7.10 8.10
CA ILE A 148 10.25 -6.51 8.06
C ILE A 148 10.28 -5.10 7.48
N GLN A 149 11.22 -4.24 7.87
CA GLN A 149 11.36 -2.89 7.32
C GLN A 149 11.64 -2.93 5.81
N ASN A 150 12.52 -3.83 5.35
CA ASN A 150 12.81 -4.02 3.93
C ASN A 150 11.57 -4.52 3.16
N ALA A 151 10.80 -5.47 3.70
CA ALA A 151 9.56 -5.95 3.11
C ALA A 151 8.53 -4.83 2.95
N ILE A 152 8.29 -4.07 4.02
CA ILE A 152 7.38 -2.92 4.02
C ILE A 152 7.78 -1.91 2.93
N PHE A 153 9.07 -1.58 2.85
CA PHE A 153 9.58 -0.69 1.81
C PHE A 153 9.33 -1.23 0.41
N ASN A 154 9.62 -2.51 0.17
CA ASN A 154 9.43 -3.15 -1.13
C ASN A 154 7.96 -3.18 -1.55
N TYR A 155 7.04 -3.55 -0.66
CA TYR A 155 5.61 -3.54 -0.94
C TYR A 155 5.08 -2.14 -1.18
N SER A 156 5.45 -1.18 -0.35
CA SER A 156 5.04 0.22 -0.51
C SER A 156 5.47 0.75 -1.87
N ASN A 157 6.72 0.47 -2.27
CA ASN A 157 7.24 0.90 -3.55
C ASN A 157 6.60 0.14 -4.74
N SER A 158 6.58 -1.19 -4.71
CA SER A 158 6.10 -1.99 -5.85
C SER A 158 4.59 -1.88 -6.06
N ARG A 159 3.82 -1.92 -4.99
CA ARG A 159 2.34 -1.91 -5.05
C ARG A 159 1.75 -0.50 -4.97
N GLY A 160 2.55 0.52 -4.62
CA GLY A 160 2.08 1.88 -4.42
C GLY A 160 1.01 1.95 -3.33
N ILE A 161 1.24 1.34 -2.19
CA ILE A 161 0.38 1.31 -1.00
C ILE A 161 1.17 1.86 0.17
N PHE A 162 0.48 2.42 1.16
CA PHE A 162 1.13 2.84 2.41
C PHE A 162 1.07 1.69 3.41
N ILE A 163 2.24 1.10 3.69
CA ILE A 163 2.41 0.14 4.78
C ILE A 163 3.32 0.80 5.80
N GLU A 164 2.82 0.98 7.02
CA GLU A 164 3.50 1.76 8.04
C GLU A 164 3.57 1.00 9.35
N LEU A 165 4.66 1.19 10.08
CA LEU A 165 4.78 0.77 11.47
C LEU A 165 4.31 1.94 12.34
N PRO A 166 3.36 1.74 13.27
CA PRO A 166 2.87 2.82 14.12
C PRO A 166 4.01 3.43 14.95
N ASP A 167 4.08 4.76 14.99
CA ASP A 167 5.02 5.46 15.87
C ASP A 167 4.42 5.53 17.30
N ILE A 168 4.64 4.43 18.04
CA ILE A 168 4.08 4.22 19.37
C ILE A 168 4.96 4.94 20.39
N ASP A 169 4.39 5.91 21.11
CA ASP A 169 5.09 6.60 22.17
C ASP A 169 5.35 5.69 23.39
N LEU A 170 6.15 6.18 24.35
CA LEU A 170 6.53 5.40 25.54
C LEU A 170 5.33 5.01 26.40
N THR A 171 4.32 5.86 26.49
CA THR A 171 3.10 5.62 27.27
C THR A 171 2.28 4.51 26.61
N ASP A 172 2.06 4.60 25.32
CA ASP A 172 1.30 3.64 24.54
C ASP A 172 2.00 2.27 24.52
N ARG A 173 3.33 2.27 24.38
CA ARG A 173 4.15 1.06 24.48
C ARG A 173 3.99 0.39 25.84
N PHE A 174 4.05 1.18 26.90
CA PHE A 174 3.88 0.67 28.26
C PHE A 174 2.47 0.08 28.44
N ASP A 175 1.42 0.75 27.99
CA ASP A 175 0.06 0.29 28.12
C ASP A 175 -0.18 -1.00 27.32
N LEU A 176 0.27 -1.06 26.09
CA LEU A 176 0.15 -2.25 25.24
C LEU A 176 0.90 -3.48 25.81
N LEU A 177 2.07 -3.28 26.41
CA LEU A 177 2.85 -4.38 27.00
C LEU A 177 2.32 -4.79 28.38
N LYS A 178 1.94 -3.82 29.22
CA LYS A 178 1.50 -4.09 30.59
C LYS A 178 0.08 -4.63 30.66
N TYR A 179 -0.80 -4.13 29.82
CA TYR A 179 -2.23 -4.46 29.82
C TYR A 179 -2.63 -5.33 28.63
N GLU A 180 -1.68 -6.05 28.04
CA GLU A 180 -1.85 -6.89 26.83
C GLU A 180 -3.10 -7.79 26.88
N LYS A 181 -3.45 -8.33 28.05
CA LYS A 181 -4.63 -9.20 28.23
C LYS A 181 -5.95 -8.43 28.36
N LEU A 182 -5.90 -7.12 28.53
CA LEU A 182 -7.06 -6.27 28.79
C LEU A 182 -7.34 -5.30 27.64
N ILE A 183 -6.34 -5.00 26.82
CA ILE A 183 -6.43 -4.07 25.71
C ILE A 183 -6.41 -4.87 24.41
N ASP A 184 -7.42 -4.69 23.57
CA ASP A 184 -7.33 -5.12 22.18
C ASP A 184 -6.39 -4.19 21.43
N SER A 185 -5.26 -4.73 20.99
CA SER A 185 -4.21 -3.96 20.31
C SER A 185 -4.70 -3.35 18.99
N LYS A 186 -5.59 -4.04 18.25
CA LYS A 186 -6.18 -3.51 17.02
C LYS A 186 -7.06 -2.31 17.29
N ASP A 187 -7.96 -2.43 18.26
CA ASP A 187 -8.87 -1.35 18.63
C ASP A 187 -8.10 -0.16 19.17
N PHE A 188 -7.06 -0.41 19.97
CA PHE A 188 -6.20 0.64 20.50
C PHE A 188 -5.50 1.43 19.37
N ILE A 189 -4.83 0.74 18.44
CA ILE A 189 -4.15 1.37 17.31
C ILE A 189 -5.15 2.07 16.39
N SER A 190 -6.28 1.43 16.06
CA SER A 190 -7.32 2.00 15.21
C SER A 190 -7.93 3.27 15.79
N SER A 191 -7.96 3.41 17.12
CA SER A 191 -8.47 4.61 17.78
C SER A 191 -7.53 5.80 17.68
N LYS A 192 -6.23 5.57 17.50
CA LYS A 192 -5.19 6.61 17.48
C LYS A 192 -4.68 6.95 16.09
N TYR A 193 -4.66 5.97 15.19
CA TYR A 193 -4.10 6.10 13.86
C TYR A 193 -5.15 5.86 12.79
N LEU A 194 -5.21 6.75 11.81
CA LEU A 194 -6.09 6.61 10.65
C LEU A 194 -5.51 5.58 9.68
N SER A 195 -6.22 4.48 9.46
CA SER A 195 -5.82 3.42 8.55
C SER A 195 -7.03 2.68 7.99
N ASP A 196 -6.83 2.03 6.85
CA ASP A 196 -7.84 1.15 6.24
C ASP A 196 -7.78 -0.27 6.83
N LYS A 197 -6.61 -0.64 7.37
CA LYS A 197 -6.38 -1.93 8.00
C LYS A 197 -5.31 -1.85 9.08
N VAL A 198 -5.52 -2.53 10.18
CA VAL A 198 -4.49 -2.81 11.19
C VAL A 198 -4.20 -4.31 11.18
N VAL A 199 -2.94 -4.65 11.06
CA VAL A 199 -2.39 -6.02 11.14
C VAL A 199 -1.62 -6.13 12.45
N THR A 200 -1.91 -7.15 13.24
CA THR A 200 -1.21 -7.41 14.51
C THR A 200 -0.53 -8.76 14.46
N ILE A 201 0.74 -8.82 14.83
CA ILE A 201 1.54 -10.04 14.84
C ILE A 201 2.40 -10.05 16.12
N ASP A 202 2.30 -11.11 16.89
CA ASP A 202 3.10 -11.33 18.09
C ASP A 202 4.05 -12.50 17.85
N LEU A 203 5.35 -12.23 17.89
CA LEU A 203 6.43 -13.20 17.76
C LEU A 203 6.97 -13.51 19.14
N THR A 204 6.74 -14.72 19.64
CA THR A 204 7.19 -15.13 20.97
C THR A 204 8.08 -16.35 20.89
N LYS A 205 9.30 -16.25 21.42
CA LYS A 205 10.21 -17.40 21.55
C LYS A 205 9.80 -18.27 22.73
N VAL A 206 9.35 -19.49 22.44
CA VAL A 206 8.84 -20.43 23.45
C VAL A 206 9.83 -21.54 23.81
N GLY A 207 11.01 -21.56 23.20
CA GLY A 207 12.07 -22.53 23.44
C GLY A 207 13.38 -22.12 22.78
N LEU A 208 14.39 -23.00 22.80
CA LEU A 208 15.69 -22.67 22.19
C LEU A 208 15.55 -22.30 20.70
N ASN A 209 14.84 -23.15 19.95
CA ASN A 209 14.64 -23.01 18.52
C ASN A 209 13.15 -22.94 18.14
N ASN A 210 12.27 -22.71 19.12
CA ASN A 210 10.83 -22.70 18.89
C ASN A 210 10.29 -21.28 19.01
N TRP A 211 9.50 -20.86 18.00
CA TRP A 211 8.78 -19.62 17.98
C TRP A 211 7.28 -19.86 17.82
N SER A 212 6.49 -19.12 18.53
CA SER A 212 5.04 -19.04 18.38
C SER A 212 4.71 -17.69 17.77
N VAL A 213 4.00 -17.71 16.68
CA VAL A 213 3.47 -16.51 16.02
C VAL A 213 1.97 -16.50 16.20
N THR A 214 1.41 -15.41 16.68
CA THR A 214 -0.02 -15.23 16.92
C THR A 214 -0.49 -13.87 16.40
N GLY A 215 -1.79 -13.74 16.19
CA GLY A 215 -2.40 -12.53 15.63
C GLY A 215 -3.02 -12.78 14.26
N ASP A 216 -2.74 -11.94 13.29
CA ASP A 216 -3.26 -12.12 11.92
C ASP A 216 -2.52 -13.22 11.16
N VAL A 217 -1.27 -13.50 11.52
CA VAL A 217 -0.53 -14.71 11.12
C VAL A 217 -0.44 -15.62 12.35
N ASN A 218 -0.84 -16.89 12.20
CA ASN A 218 -0.81 -17.86 13.28
C ASN A 218 -0.06 -19.11 12.84
N ASN A 219 1.09 -19.36 13.44
CA ASN A 219 1.90 -20.55 13.17
C ASN A 219 2.86 -20.86 14.33
N GLN A 220 3.45 -22.06 14.32
CA GLN A 220 4.53 -22.46 15.22
C GLN A 220 5.70 -22.97 14.39
N TYR A 221 6.86 -22.44 14.65
CA TYR A 221 8.09 -22.79 13.93
C TYR A 221 9.06 -23.44 14.92
N SER A 222 9.65 -24.55 14.52
CA SER A 222 10.46 -25.41 15.40
C SER A 222 11.82 -25.74 14.81
N ASN A 223 12.41 -24.83 14.03
CA ASN A 223 13.68 -25.01 13.34
C ASN A 223 14.58 -23.79 13.45
N ASP A 224 15.82 -23.95 13.02
CA ASP A 224 16.79 -22.86 12.93
C ASP A 224 16.48 -21.89 11.77
N GLU A 225 15.59 -22.28 10.84
CA GLU A 225 15.15 -21.51 9.67
C GLU A 225 13.88 -20.68 9.94
N PHE A 226 13.56 -20.45 11.22
CA PHE A 226 12.36 -19.68 11.63
C PHE A 226 12.15 -18.40 10.82
N TYR A 227 13.20 -17.64 10.57
CA TYR A 227 13.08 -16.36 9.88
C TYR A 227 12.61 -16.52 8.44
N GLU A 228 13.08 -17.55 7.73
CA GLU A 228 12.70 -17.81 6.34
C GLU A 228 11.26 -18.28 6.25
N ASP A 229 10.88 -19.29 7.05
CA ASP A 229 9.53 -19.83 7.10
C ASP A 229 8.49 -18.78 7.54
N PHE A 230 8.80 -18.02 8.59
CA PHE A 230 7.93 -16.94 9.04
C PHE A 230 7.77 -15.87 7.96
N PHE A 231 8.87 -15.52 7.29
CA PHE A 231 8.84 -14.49 6.26
C PHE A 231 8.00 -14.92 5.05
N GLU A 232 8.02 -16.20 4.66
CA GLU A 232 7.17 -16.73 3.61
C GLU A 232 5.67 -16.63 3.97
N ASP A 233 5.30 -16.99 5.20
CA ASP A 233 3.92 -16.87 5.68
C ASP A 233 3.47 -15.40 5.79
N PHE A 234 4.34 -14.52 6.30
CA PHE A 234 4.09 -13.09 6.39
C PHE A 234 3.91 -12.45 5.01
N ASP A 235 4.79 -12.79 4.07
CA ASP A 235 4.78 -12.32 2.70
C ASP A 235 3.47 -12.71 2.01
N SER A 236 3.10 -13.98 2.08
CA SER A 236 1.86 -14.51 1.53
C SER A 236 0.61 -13.83 2.11
N TYR A 237 0.60 -13.60 3.44
CA TYR A 237 -0.50 -12.92 4.12
C TYR A 237 -0.61 -11.45 3.67
N ILE A 238 0.48 -10.71 3.69
CA ILE A 238 0.50 -9.29 3.33
C ILE A 238 0.13 -9.08 1.86
N GLU A 239 0.64 -9.91 0.93
CA GLU A 239 0.25 -9.82 -0.47
C GLU A 239 -1.27 -10.01 -0.67
N SER A 240 -1.84 -11.01 0.02
CA SER A 240 -3.29 -11.26 -0.03
C SER A 240 -4.11 -10.07 0.48
N GLU A 241 -3.69 -9.46 1.59
CA GLU A 241 -4.37 -8.28 2.16
C GLU A 241 -4.25 -7.06 1.24
N ILE A 242 -3.08 -6.83 0.64
CA ILE A 242 -2.86 -5.76 -0.34
C ILE A 242 -3.76 -5.95 -1.56
N ASP A 243 -3.81 -7.15 -2.13
CA ASP A 243 -4.65 -7.45 -3.29
C ASP A 243 -6.14 -7.21 -2.98
N MET A 244 -6.59 -7.62 -1.79
CA MET A 244 -7.95 -7.38 -1.33
C MET A 244 -8.26 -5.88 -1.20
N LEU A 245 -7.38 -5.11 -0.58
CA LEU A 245 -7.56 -3.67 -0.37
C LEU A 245 -7.51 -2.90 -1.69
N LEU A 246 -6.56 -3.20 -2.57
CA LEU A 246 -6.45 -2.53 -3.86
C LEU A 246 -7.60 -2.90 -4.79
N SER A 247 -8.07 -4.15 -4.79
CA SER A 247 -9.21 -4.56 -5.61
C SER A 247 -10.51 -3.85 -5.22
N LYS A 248 -10.72 -3.56 -3.94
CA LYS A 248 -11.86 -2.76 -3.47
C LYS A 248 -11.82 -1.32 -3.98
N ASN A 249 -10.61 -0.79 -4.18
CA ASN A 249 -10.37 0.58 -4.64
C ASN A 249 -10.21 0.68 -6.16
N ALA A 250 -10.26 -0.43 -6.89
CA ALA A 250 -10.14 -0.46 -8.33
C ALA A 250 -11.42 0.03 -9.01
N VAL A 251 -11.26 0.97 -9.94
CA VAL A 251 -12.36 1.63 -10.67
C VAL A 251 -12.42 1.13 -12.11
N ASP A 252 -13.61 0.79 -12.57
CA ASP A 252 -13.87 0.54 -13.99
C ASP A 252 -13.98 1.88 -14.73
N ILE A 253 -12.88 2.30 -15.37
CA ILE A 253 -12.79 3.57 -16.09
C ILE A 253 -13.53 3.59 -17.42
N THR A 254 -14.20 2.49 -17.81
CA THR A 254 -15.04 2.46 -19.02
C THR A 254 -16.40 3.13 -18.82
N LYS A 255 -16.84 3.29 -17.58
CA LYS A 255 -18.08 3.94 -17.24
C LYS A 255 -17.86 5.44 -17.07
N GLU A 256 -18.18 6.21 -18.10
CA GLU A 256 -18.24 7.67 -18.05
C GLU A 256 -19.50 8.12 -17.26
N GLU A 257 -19.50 7.99 -15.96
CA GLU A 257 -20.43 8.72 -15.12
C GLU A 257 -19.80 10.07 -14.73
N LEU A 258 -20.03 11.08 -15.53
CA LEU A 258 -19.70 12.46 -15.18
C LEU A 258 -20.61 12.91 -14.03
N ILE A 259 -20.08 12.97 -12.82
CA ILE A 259 -20.76 13.68 -11.73
C ILE A 259 -20.43 15.16 -11.88
N LYS A 260 -21.40 15.95 -12.34
CA LYS A 260 -21.31 17.41 -12.26
C LYS A 260 -21.57 17.82 -10.82
N ILE A 261 -20.51 18.11 -10.07
CA ILE A 261 -20.64 18.75 -8.77
C ILE A 261 -20.69 20.26 -9.02
N HIS A 262 -21.87 20.86 -8.80
CA HIS A 262 -21.98 22.32 -8.72
C HIS A 262 -21.56 22.73 -7.30
N ILE A 263 -20.35 23.26 -7.17
CA ILE A 263 -19.89 23.87 -5.94
C ILE A 263 -20.16 25.37 -6.04
N ASN A 264 -21.27 25.81 -5.46
CA ASN A 264 -21.58 27.23 -5.32
C ASN A 264 -20.83 27.79 -4.10
N ASN A 265 -20.10 28.87 -4.29
CA ASN A 265 -19.36 29.64 -3.26
C ASN A 265 -18.11 28.93 -2.69
N ILE A 266 -17.12 28.70 -3.53
CA ILE A 266 -15.75 28.61 -3.04
C ILE A 266 -15.14 30.00 -3.12
N ASN A 267 -15.25 30.76 -2.03
CA ASN A 267 -14.40 31.93 -1.77
C ASN A 267 -13.04 31.38 -1.33
N THR A 268 -12.16 30.98 -2.23
CA THR A 268 -10.88 30.46 -1.86
C THR A 268 -9.81 30.68 -2.88
N LEU A 269 -8.75 31.07 -2.38
CA LEU A 269 -7.32 31.03 -2.66
C LEU A 269 -6.80 29.72 -3.30
N LEU A 270 -7.59 28.97 -4.01
CA LEU A 270 -7.12 27.86 -4.86
C LEU A 270 -7.01 28.40 -6.28
N ASP A 271 -5.77 28.67 -6.68
CA ASP A 271 -5.41 28.95 -8.07
C ASP A 271 -5.55 27.65 -8.86
N VAL A 272 -6.76 27.39 -9.35
CA VAL A 272 -7.08 26.17 -10.12
C VAL A 272 -6.77 26.45 -11.60
N ASN A 273 -5.50 26.59 -11.93
CA ASN A 273 -5.05 26.70 -13.32
C ASN A 273 -4.80 25.36 -14.01
N GLU A 274 -5.00 24.22 -13.33
CA GLU A 274 -4.84 22.89 -13.90
C GLU A 274 -6.10 22.06 -13.70
N LYS A 275 -6.49 21.27 -14.70
CA LYS A 275 -7.51 20.23 -14.56
C LYS A 275 -7.00 19.17 -13.59
N THR A 276 -7.46 19.20 -12.38
CA THR A 276 -7.13 18.19 -11.37
C THR A 276 -8.16 17.08 -11.43
N LEU A 277 -7.71 15.89 -11.75
CA LEU A 277 -8.52 14.69 -11.77
C LEU A 277 -8.54 14.07 -10.37
N PHE A 278 -9.69 14.06 -9.72
CA PHE A 278 -9.91 13.35 -8.47
C PHE A 278 -10.76 12.11 -8.71
N ILE A 279 -10.31 10.95 -8.22
CA ILE A 279 -11.09 9.72 -8.22
C ILE A 279 -11.58 9.51 -6.78
N PHE A 280 -12.88 9.74 -6.54
CA PHE A 280 -13.52 9.52 -5.25
C PHE A 280 -14.53 8.38 -5.35
N ASN A 281 -14.41 7.38 -4.50
CA ASN A 281 -15.40 6.30 -4.34
C ASN A 281 -15.94 5.76 -5.67
N ASN A 282 -15.05 5.34 -6.56
CA ASN A 282 -15.37 4.84 -7.90
C ASN A 282 -16.00 5.86 -8.86
N LYS A 283 -15.87 7.16 -8.60
CA LYS A 283 -16.37 8.21 -9.47
C LYS A 283 -15.28 9.24 -9.74
N GLU A 284 -15.15 9.59 -11.02
CA GLU A 284 -14.27 10.66 -11.46
C GLU A 284 -14.95 12.01 -11.24
N ILE A 285 -14.28 12.93 -10.56
CA ILE A 285 -14.76 14.28 -10.35
C ILE A 285 -13.85 15.23 -11.14
N THR A 286 -14.39 15.84 -12.16
CA THR A 286 -13.69 16.90 -12.90
C THR A 286 -14.12 18.25 -12.33
N ILE A 287 -13.19 19.00 -11.75
CA ILE A 287 -13.41 20.38 -11.31
C ILE A 287 -12.94 21.26 -12.46
N ASN A 288 -13.89 21.98 -13.10
CA ASN A 288 -13.57 23.03 -14.04
C ASN A 288 -13.58 24.35 -13.27
N GLY A 289 -12.42 25.04 -13.22
CA GLY A 289 -12.30 26.40 -12.69
C GLY A 289 -12.88 27.44 -13.65
#